data_1a799e6474d7ecebd6a2379ba73e3401
#
_entry.id   1a799e6474d7ecebd6a2379ba73e3401
#
_cell.length_a   1.000
_cell.length_b   1.000
_cell.length_c   1.000
_cell.angle_alpha   90.00
_cell.angle_beta   90.00
_cell.angle_gamma   90.00
#
_symmetry.space_group_name_H-M   'P 1'
#
loop_
_entity.id
_entity.type
_entity.pdbx_description
1 polymer ?
#
loop_
_entity_poly.entity_id
_entity_poly.type
_entity_poly.pdbx_seq_one_letter_code
_entity_poly.pdbx_strand_id
1 'polypeptide(L)'
;MLATSKLFANPDPLLYPKKRTLKAGPYFGLQSGRFYALEYGWELQRKTREDLVRSNTTAVHHGFNASFDFSRLNPIVGYDIGFWSRTGNFDLTYGLSAAVRTDLKQLRFGVCPSVGIKVWQLHVQTGMYVLAPFYALDNTSFNANTFFISARFLIVKHKTKKGTN
;
A
#
# COMPACT_ATOMS: atom_id res chain seq x y z
N MET A 1 -57.37 -21.13 -12.98
CA MET A 1 -56.36 -20.07 -13.02
C MET A 1 -55.09 -20.60 -12.36
N LEU A 2 -54.14 -21.03 -13.18
CA LEU A 2 -52.83 -21.54 -12.70
C LEU A 2 -51.81 -20.40 -12.79
N ALA A 3 -51.36 -19.92 -11.65
CA ALA A 3 -50.31 -18.92 -11.56
C ALA A 3 -48.94 -19.61 -11.77
N THR A 4 -48.36 -19.40 -12.92
CA THR A 4 -46.97 -19.80 -13.19
C THR A 4 -46.00 -18.85 -12.47
N SER A 5 -45.50 -19.27 -11.32
CA SER A 5 -44.35 -18.62 -10.67
C SER A 5 -43.13 -18.82 -11.56
N LYS A 6 -42.68 -17.75 -12.26
CA LYS A 6 -41.37 -17.71 -12.89
C LYS A 6 -40.32 -17.76 -11.79
N LEU A 7 -39.73 -18.94 -11.58
CA LEU A 7 -38.45 -19.04 -10.85
C LEU A 7 -37.45 -18.18 -11.60
N PHE A 8 -37.02 -17.09 -10.98
CA PHE A 8 -35.82 -16.39 -11.39
C PHE A 8 -34.63 -17.30 -11.07
N ALA A 9 -34.23 -18.09 -12.06
CA ALA A 9 -32.97 -18.83 -11.97
C ALA A 9 -31.87 -17.84 -11.71
N ASN A 10 -31.24 -17.93 -10.56
CA ASN A 10 -29.99 -17.19 -10.28
C ASN A 10 -28.99 -17.56 -11.39
N PRO A 11 -28.49 -16.61 -12.16
CA PRO A 11 -27.52 -16.93 -13.21
C PRO A 11 -26.30 -17.60 -12.57
N ASP A 12 -25.96 -18.76 -13.11
CA ASP A 12 -24.86 -19.60 -12.65
C ASP A 12 -23.58 -18.76 -12.51
N PRO A 13 -22.95 -18.67 -11.34
CA PRO A 13 -21.74 -17.86 -11.14
C PRO A 13 -20.55 -18.32 -11.99
N LEU A 14 -20.64 -19.48 -12.65
CA LEU A 14 -19.64 -19.98 -13.59
C LEU A 14 -19.68 -19.26 -14.97
N LEU A 15 -20.78 -18.56 -15.30
CA LEU A 15 -20.94 -17.89 -16.59
C LEU A 15 -20.23 -16.53 -16.70
N TYR A 16 -19.77 -15.93 -15.59
CA TYR A 16 -19.06 -14.66 -15.62
C TYR A 16 -17.62 -14.83 -15.15
N PRO A 17 -16.64 -14.93 -16.07
CA PRO A 17 -15.26 -15.04 -15.69
C PRO A 17 -14.83 -13.81 -14.88
N LYS A 18 -14.34 -14.03 -13.66
CA LYS A 18 -13.81 -12.96 -12.79
C LYS A 18 -12.73 -12.18 -13.54
N LYS A 19 -13.06 -10.99 -13.99
CA LYS A 19 -12.10 -10.15 -14.73
C LYS A 19 -11.00 -9.66 -13.80
N ARG A 20 -9.81 -10.20 -13.95
CA ARG A 20 -8.62 -9.80 -13.18
C ARG A 20 -7.83 -8.77 -13.96
N THR A 21 -7.60 -7.61 -13.37
CA THR A 21 -6.76 -6.57 -13.96
C THR A 21 -5.52 -6.39 -13.11
N LEU A 22 -4.35 -6.53 -13.75
CA LEU A 22 -3.06 -6.26 -13.13
C LEU A 22 -2.58 -4.87 -13.56
N LYS A 23 -2.16 -4.07 -12.60
CA LYS A 23 -1.55 -2.76 -12.80
C LYS A 23 -0.24 -2.74 -12.06
N ALA A 24 0.82 -2.29 -12.72
CA ALA A 24 2.13 -2.16 -12.09
C ALA A 24 2.77 -0.85 -12.52
N GLY A 25 3.53 -0.24 -11.61
CA GLY A 25 4.26 0.96 -11.94
C GLY A 25 5.05 1.53 -10.77
N PRO A 26 5.95 2.46 -11.05
CA PRO A 26 6.63 3.20 -10.02
C PRO A 26 5.67 4.14 -9.29
N TYR A 27 6.00 4.44 -8.05
CA TYR A 27 5.36 5.50 -7.28
C TYR A 27 6.40 6.45 -6.71
N PHE A 28 5.98 7.69 -6.52
CA PHE A 28 6.69 8.71 -5.78
C PHE A 28 5.80 9.20 -4.66
N GLY A 29 6.38 9.49 -3.51
CA GLY A 29 5.62 9.95 -2.37
C GLY A 29 6.37 10.98 -1.53
N LEU A 30 5.56 11.72 -0.78
CA LEU A 30 6.00 12.60 0.27
C LEU A 30 5.40 12.10 1.57
N GLN A 31 6.23 11.97 2.57
CA GLN A 31 5.82 11.59 3.91
C GLN A 31 6.12 12.74 4.87
N SER A 32 5.16 13.04 5.71
CA SER A 32 5.28 14.00 6.82
C SER A 32 4.98 13.29 8.14
N GLY A 33 5.79 13.53 9.12
CA GLY A 33 5.68 13.00 10.48
C GLY A 33 6.71 13.71 11.34
N ARG A 34 7.42 12.97 12.16
CA ARG A 34 8.58 13.53 12.87
C ARG A 34 9.66 14.05 11.90
N PHE A 35 9.80 13.38 10.74
CA PHE A 35 10.71 13.76 9.67
C PHE A 35 9.93 13.88 8.37
N TYR A 36 10.39 14.77 7.50
CA TYR A 36 9.93 14.79 6.11
C TYR A 36 10.73 13.78 5.33
N ALA A 37 10.05 12.95 4.55
CA ALA A 37 10.70 11.94 3.74
C ALA A 37 10.18 11.94 2.32
N LEU A 38 11.10 11.65 1.39
CA LEU A 38 10.80 11.31 0.01
C LEU A 38 10.69 9.80 -0.11
N GLU A 39 9.65 9.32 -0.77
CA GLU A 39 9.44 7.93 -1.04
C GLU A 39 9.54 7.67 -2.55
N TYR A 40 10.21 6.59 -2.92
CA TYR A 40 10.27 6.08 -4.28
C TYR A 40 10.22 4.56 -4.27
N GLY A 41 9.35 3.99 -5.09
CA GLY A 41 9.23 2.55 -5.12
C GLY A 41 8.41 2.03 -6.29
N TRP A 42 8.06 0.77 -6.19
CA TRP A 42 7.26 0.06 -7.17
C TRP A 42 6.04 -0.57 -6.52
N GLU A 43 4.91 -0.51 -7.19
CA GLU A 43 3.66 -1.09 -6.71
C GLU A 43 3.03 -1.98 -7.78
N LEU A 44 2.60 -3.17 -7.36
CA LEU A 44 1.84 -4.12 -8.16
C LEU A 44 0.44 -4.27 -7.58
N GLN A 45 -0.56 -3.83 -8.32
CA GLN A 45 -1.97 -3.91 -7.94
C GLN A 45 -2.67 -5.03 -8.68
N ARG A 46 -3.44 -5.81 -7.95
CA ARG A 46 -4.36 -6.81 -8.49
C ARG A 46 -5.78 -6.41 -8.13
N LYS A 47 -6.55 -6.06 -9.14
CA LYS A 47 -7.97 -5.77 -9.00
C LYS A 47 -8.77 -7.00 -9.40
N THR A 48 -9.63 -7.46 -8.50
CA THR A 48 -10.60 -8.54 -8.76
C THR A 48 -11.99 -7.92 -8.72
N ARG A 49 -12.70 -7.98 -9.83
CA ARG A 49 -14.09 -7.53 -9.90
C ARG A 49 -14.97 -8.75 -9.66
N GLU A 50 -15.70 -8.77 -8.56
CA GLU A 50 -16.58 -9.88 -8.20
C GLU A 50 -18.01 -9.61 -8.63
N ASP A 51 -18.45 -8.31 -8.62
CA ASP A 51 -19.77 -7.86 -9.04
C ASP A 51 -19.71 -6.44 -9.59
N LEU A 52 -20.87 -5.97 -10.14
CA LEU A 52 -21.03 -4.59 -10.65
C LEU A 52 -20.72 -3.53 -9.57
N VAL A 53 -20.87 -3.85 -8.30
CA VAL A 53 -20.79 -2.91 -7.17
C VAL A 53 -19.55 -3.15 -6.30
N ARG A 54 -19.02 -4.38 -6.21
CA ARG A 54 -17.91 -4.71 -5.33
C ARG A 54 -16.61 -4.97 -6.11
N SER A 55 -15.61 -4.17 -5.87
CA SER A 55 -14.26 -4.41 -6.40
C SER A 55 -13.26 -4.49 -5.26
N ASN A 56 -12.57 -5.62 -5.16
CA ASN A 56 -11.45 -5.78 -4.25
C ASN A 56 -10.15 -5.46 -4.98
N THR A 57 -9.31 -4.64 -4.38
CA THR A 57 -7.99 -4.34 -4.90
C THR A 57 -6.97 -4.67 -3.82
N THR A 58 -6.03 -5.54 -4.14
CA THR A 58 -4.87 -5.81 -3.28
C THR A 58 -3.63 -5.37 -4.03
N ALA A 59 -2.72 -4.74 -3.33
CA ALA A 59 -1.45 -4.34 -3.88
C ALA A 59 -0.30 -4.76 -3.00
N VAL A 60 0.81 -5.11 -3.64
CA VAL A 60 2.10 -5.29 -3.01
C VAL A 60 3.00 -4.16 -3.46
N HIS A 61 3.73 -3.58 -2.54
CA HIS A 61 4.66 -2.50 -2.84
C HIS A 61 5.99 -2.70 -2.14
N HIS A 62 7.01 -2.12 -2.71
CA HIS A 62 8.31 -1.98 -2.07
C HIS A 62 8.92 -0.65 -2.49
N GLY A 63 9.75 -0.06 -1.63
CA GLY A 63 10.34 1.23 -1.95
C GLY A 63 11.36 1.71 -0.95
N PHE A 64 12.11 2.68 -1.40
CA PHE A 64 13.06 3.44 -0.60
C PHE A 64 12.38 4.66 0.02
N ASN A 65 12.86 5.01 1.18
CA ASN A 65 12.43 6.18 1.92
C ASN A 65 13.69 6.92 2.36
N ALA A 66 13.80 8.19 1.98
CA ALA A 66 14.91 9.04 2.37
C ALA A 66 14.37 10.24 3.14
N SER A 67 14.75 10.36 4.39
CA SER A 67 14.36 11.45 5.28
C SER A 67 15.58 12.16 5.84
N PHE A 68 15.36 13.39 6.26
CA PHE A 68 16.40 14.21 6.85
C PHE A 68 15.93 14.75 8.20
N ASP A 69 16.69 14.46 9.24
CA ASP A 69 16.49 15.03 10.56
C ASP A 69 17.17 16.40 10.65
N PHE A 70 16.41 17.47 10.47
CA PHE A 70 16.92 18.83 10.57
C PHE A 70 17.49 19.19 11.94
N SER A 71 17.03 18.51 13.00
CA SER A 71 17.52 18.76 14.37
C SER A 71 18.91 18.21 14.60
N ARG A 72 19.24 17.10 13.93
CA ARG A 72 20.51 16.38 14.12
C ARG A 72 21.41 16.43 12.89
N LEU A 73 20.94 17.02 11.79
CA LEU A 73 21.61 17.08 10.48
C LEU A 73 22.01 15.67 9.95
N ASN A 74 21.25 14.66 10.31
CA ASN A 74 21.51 13.28 9.92
C ASN A 74 20.50 12.78 8.88
N PRO A 75 20.96 12.20 7.77
CA PRO A 75 20.08 11.51 6.85
C PRO A 75 19.62 10.19 7.45
N ILE A 76 18.33 9.88 7.28
CA ILE A 76 17.75 8.58 7.61
C ILE A 76 17.27 7.95 6.31
N VAL A 77 17.80 6.78 6.00
CA VAL A 77 17.44 6.02 4.81
C VAL A 77 16.67 4.77 5.25
N GLY A 78 15.70 4.40 4.47
CA GLY A 78 14.93 3.22 4.75
C GLY A 78 14.43 2.48 3.53
N TYR A 79 13.95 1.28 3.78
CA TYR A 79 13.32 0.43 2.79
C TYR A 79 12.08 -0.20 3.40
N ASP A 80 10.99 -0.16 2.64
CA ASP A 80 9.72 -0.72 3.02
C ASP A 80 9.27 -1.76 1.99
N ILE A 81 8.74 -2.88 2.46
CA ILE A 81 8.04 -3.85 1.66
C ILE A 81 6.73 -4.20 2.35
N GLY A 82 5.63 -4.16 1.62
CA GLY A 82 4.34 -4.40 2.24
C GLY A 82 3.22 -4.62 1.25
N PHE A 83 2.05 -4.70 1.82
CA PHE A 83 0.82 -4.80 1.06
C PHE A 83 -0.24 -3.87 1.63
N TRP A 84 -1.18 -3.50 0.78
CA TRP A 84 -2.44 -2.88 1.20
C TRP A 84 -3.61 -3.51 0.45
N SER A 85 -4.77 -3.45 1.05
CA SER A 85 -6.02 -3.93 0.47
C SER A 85 -7.08 -2.84 0.56
N ARG A 86 -7.91 -2.79 -0.48
CA ARG A 86 -9.10 -1.94 -0.56
C ARG A 86 -10.31 -2.83 -0.74
N THR A 87 -11.32 -2.66 0.10
CA THR A 87 -12.55 -3.46 0.09
C THR A 87 -13.77 -2.55 0.13
N GLY A 88 -14.76 -2.86 -0.68
CA GLY A 88 -16.07 -2.20 -0.65
C GLY A 88 -16.18 -0.97 -1.54
N ASN A 89 -17.22 -0.16 -1.28
CA ASN A 89 -17.58 1.04 -2.06
C ASN A 89 -16.78 2.28 -1.65
N PHE A 90 -16.14 2.23 -0.48
CA PHE A 90 -15.28 3.30 0.00
C PHE A 90 -13.86 3.07 -0.52
N ASP A 91 -13.20 4.16 -0.92
CA ASP A 91 -11.80 4.13 -1.37
C ASP A 91 -10.82 3.93 -0.19
N LEU A 92 -11.31 3.38 0.92
CA LEU A 92 -10.54 3.10 2.12
C LEU A 92 -9.57 1.94 1.90
N THR A 93 -8.33 2.14 2.29
CA THR A 93 -7.26 1.14 2.24
C THR A 93 -6.75 0.85 3.63
N TYR A 94 -6.34 -0.39 3.86
CA TYR A 94 -5.61 -0.81 5.05
C TYR A 94 -4.42 -1.68 4.62
N GLY A 95 -3.32 -1.54 5.31
CA GLY A 95 -2.08 -2.18 4.91
C GLY A 95 -1.14 -2.47 6.07
N LEU A 96 -0.14 -3.28 5.75
CA LEU A 96 0.95 -3.62 6.65
C LEU A 96 2.23 -3.69 5.82
N SER A 97 3.29 -3.09 6.34
CA SER A 97 4.61 -3.15 5.73
C SER A 97 5.66 -3.59 6.75
N ALA A 98 6.64 -4.35 6.30
CA ALA A 98 7.91 -4.49 6.99
C ALA A 98 8.79 -3.29 6.61
N ALA A 99 9.45 -2.71 7.57
CA ALA A 99 10.23 -1.50 7.41
C ALA A 99 11.62 -1.64 8.03
N VAL A 100 12.61 -1.15 7.32
CA VAL A 100 13.99 -1.02 7.81
C VAL A 100 14.39 0.44 7.73
N ARG A 101 15.02 0.96 8.76
CA ARG A 101 15.50 2.35 8.84
C ARG A 101 16.92 2.39 9.40
N THR A 102 17.76 3.24 8.83
CA THR A 102 19.12 3.46 9.30
C THR A 102 19.49 4.95 9.20
N ASP A 103 20.22 5.42 10.18
CA ASP A 103 20.92 6.71 10.19
C ASP A 103 22.42 6.53 9.95
N LEU A 104 22.83 5.39 9.34
CA LEU A 104 24.21 4.93 9.12
C LEU A 104 24.96 4.53 10.39
N LYS A 105 24.45 4.83 11.57
CA LYS A 105 25.02 4.43 12.86
C LYS A 105 24.24 3.32 13.55
N GLN A 106 22.94 3.28 13.28
CA GLN A 106 22.02 2.32 13.86
C GLN A 106 21.12 1.73 12.78
N LEU A 107 20.79 0.45 12.93
CA LEU A 107 19.84 -0.23 12.09
C LEU A 107 18.63 -0.61 12.94
N ARG A 108 17.44 -0.29 12.43
CA ARG A 108 16.17 -0.65 13.05
C ARG A 108 15.27 -1.32 12.03
N PHE A 109 14.54 -2.30 12.48
CA PHE A 109 13.55 -2.98 11.66
C PHE A 109 12.25 -3.17 12.44
N GLY A 110 11.16 -3.33 11.72
CA GLY A 110 9.87 -3.57 12.34
C GLY A 110 8.74 -3.53 11.35
N VAL A 111 7.58 -3.16 11.85
CA VAL A 111 6.34 -3.16 11.09
C VAL A 111 5.70 -1.78 11.05
N CYS A 112 4.91 -1.56 10.03
CA CYS A 112 4.21 -0.32 9.79
C CYS A 112 2.77 -0.61 9.38
N PRO A 113 1.83 -0.72 10.32
CA PRO A 113 0.41 -0.71 10.01
C PRO A 113 -0.01 0.67 9.47
N SER A 114 -0.87 0.66 8.47
CA SER A 114 -1.36 1.88 7.82
C SER A 114 -2.81 1.77 7.39
N VAL A 115 -3.49 2.91 7.39
CA VAL A 115 -4.82 3.09 6.82
C VAL A 115 -4.77 4.29 5.88
N GLY A 116 -5.63 4.31 4.86
CA GLY A 116 -5.58 5.40 3.90
C GLY A 116 -6.78 5.42 2.98
N ILE A 117 -6.71 6.35 2.02
CA ILE A 117 -7.69 6.52 0.97
C ILE A 117 -6.96 6.54 -0.37
N LYS A 118 -7.46 5.79 -1.33
CA LYS A 118 -6.90 5.75 -2.66
C LYS A 118 -7.91 6.23 -3.69
N VAL A 119 -7.62 7.39 -4.28
CA VAL A 119 -8.40 7.99 -5.36
C VAL A 119 -7.53 8.06 -6.61
N TRP A 120 -7.91 7.34 -7.67
CA TRP A 120 -7.14 7.23 -8.92
C TRP A 120 -5.70 6.78 -8.69
N GLN A 121 -4.75 7.67 -8.97
CA GLN A 121 -3.31 7.47 -8.85
C GLN A 121 -2.77 7.98 -7.51
N LEU A 122 -3.55 8.78 -6.79
CA LEU A 122 -3.17 9.32 -5.49
C LEU A 122 -3.59 8.36 -4.38
N HIS A 123 -2.63 8.00 -3.53
CA HIS A 123 -2.85 7.22 -2.33
C HIS A 123 -2.36 8.00 -1.12
N VAL A 124 -3.31 8.50 -0.33
CA VAL A 124 -3.01 9.17 0.94
C VAL A 124 -3.20 8.17 2.05
N GLN A 125 -2.18 8.00 2.88
CA GLN A 125 -2.20 7.05 3.99
C GLN A 125 -1.61 7.65 5.25
N THR A 126 -2.05 7.16 6.39
CA THR A 126 -1.46 7.43 7.69
C THR A 126 -1.12 6.11 8.36
N GLY A 127 -0.11 6.11 9.20
CA GLY A 127 0.33 4.91 9.89
C GLY A 127 1.31 5.22 10.99
N MET A 128 1.84 4.16 11.56
CA MET A 128 2.84 4.25 12.61
C MET A 128 3.95 3.24 12.39
N TYR A 129 5.19 3.70 12.42
CA TYR A 129 6.34 2.80 12.47
C TYR A 129 6.53 2.28 13.88
N VAL A 130 6.55 0.96 14.02
CA VAL A 130 6.90 0.25 15.26
C VAL A 130 8.21 -0.49 14.99
N LEU A 131 9.33 0.15 15.30
CA LEU A 131 10.66 -0.31 14.96
C LEU A 131 11.45 -0.65 16.22
N ALA A 132 12.05 -1.84 16.23
CA ALA A 132 12.97 -2.29 17.26
C ALA A 132 14.43 -2.04 16.81
N PRO A 133 15.36 -1.72 17.72
CA PRO A 133 16.78 -1.65 17.41
C PRO A 133 17.30 -3.06 17.10
N PHE A 134 18.03 -3.18 16.00
CA PHE A 134 18.73 -4.41 15.63
C PHE A 134 20.23 -4.33 15.95
N TYR A 135 20.80 -3.17 15.66
CA TYR A 135 22.20 -2.88 15.90
C TYR A 135 22.38 -1.39 16.20
N ALA A 136 23.19 -1.06 17.21
CA ALA A 136 23.53 0.29 17.55
C ALA A 136 25.03 0.37 17.88
N LEU A 137 25.73 1.26 17.20
CA LEU A 137 27.13 1.57 17.48
C LEU A 137 27.30 2.50 18.70
N ASP A 138 26.24 3.21 19.04
CA ASP A 138 26.22 4.20 20.09
C ASP A 138 24.94 4.10 20.91
N ASN A 139 24.99 4.46 22.21
CA ASN A 139 23.84 4.51 23.10
C ASN A 139 22.83 5.63 22.77
N THR A 140 23.07 6.42 21.74
CA THR A 140 22.16 7.47 21.26
C THR A 140 21.07 6.88 20.41
N SER A 141 19.95 6.50 21.04
CA SER A 141 18.81 6.00 20.29
C SER A 141 18.11 7.13 19.53
N PHE A 142 17.98 7.02 18.19
CA PHE A 142 16.97 7.82 17.50
C PHE A 142 15.60 7.15 17.68
N ASN A 143 14.61 7.92 18.11
CA ASN A 143 13.27 7.38 18.22
C ASN A 143 12.62 7.30 16.85
N ALA A 144 12.55 6.09 16.30
CA ALA A 144 12.00 5.81 14.97
C ALA A 144 10.51 5.41 15.02
N ASN A 145 9.95 5.24 16.20
CA ASN A 145 8.53 4.95 16.37
C ASN A 145 7.75 6.25 16.21
N THR A 146 7.21 6.48 15.03
CA THR A 146 6.55 7.73 14.70
C THR A 146 5.30 7.52 13.89
N PHE A 147 4.29 8.34 14.17
CA PHE A 147 3.15 8.51 13.27
C PHE A 147 3.59 9.31 12.04
N PHE A 148 2.97 8.99 10.91
CA PHE A 148 3.20 9.69 9.66
C PHE A 148 1.91 9.82 8.85
N ILE A 149 1.92 10.80 7.96
CA ILE A 149 0.98 10.93 6.85
C ILE A 149 1.82 10.91 5.58
N SER A 150 1.43 10.09 4.61
CA SER A 150 2.12 9.97 3.32
C SER A 150 1.12 10.16 2.19
N ALA A 151 1.56 10.89 1.17
CA ALA A 151 0.86 11.03 -0.09
C ALA A 151 1.72 10.44 -1.20
N ARG A 152 1.24 9.35 -1.83
CA ARG A 152 1.93 8.62 -2.91
C ARG A 152 1.21 8.82 -4.22
N PHE A 153 1.95 9.13 -5.26
CA PHE A 153 1.46 9.23 -6.64
C PHE A 153 1.97 8.05 -7.46
N LEU A 154 1.06 7.28 -8.02
CA LEU A 154 1.35 6.09 -8.81
C LEU A 154 1.36 6.41 -10.30
N ILE A 155 2.44 6.03 -10.99
CA ILE A 155 2.52 6.06 -12.44
C ILE A 155 2.21 4.65 -12.97
N VAL A 156 0.94 4.40 -13.28
CA VAL A 156 0.49 3.05 -13.63
C VAL A 156 0.48 2.84 -15.14
N LYS A 157 1.19 1.81 -15.61
CA LYS A 157 1.01 1.26 -16.97
C LYS A 157 0.00 0.10 -16.91
N HIS A 158 -1.07 0.18 -17.68
CA HIS A 158 -2.05 -0.89 -17.82
C HIS A 158 -1.46 -2.06 -18.59
N LYS A 159 -1.35 -3.24 -17.95
CA LYS A 159 -1.19 -4.52 -18.66
C LYS A 159 -2.53 -5.25 -18.65
N THR A 160 -3.29 -5.16 -19.73
CA THR A 160 -4.45 -6.03 -19.93
C THR A 160 -3.93 -7.36 -20.44
N LYS A 161 -3.97 -8.43 -19.64
CA LYS A 161 -3.85 -9.78 -20.19
C LYS A 161 -5.15 -10.06 -20.97
N LYS A 162 -5.07 -10.12 -22.31
CA LYS A 162 -6.08 -10.78 -23.12
C LYS A 162 -6.14 -12.24 -22.66
N GLY A 163 -7.32 -12.70 -22.24
CA GLY A 163 -7.53 -14.13 -22.00
C GLY A 163 -7.25 -14.86 -23.31
N THR A 164 -6.33 -15.77 -23.27
CA THR A 164 -6.18 -16.81 -24.30
C THR A 164 -7.34 -17.78 -24.08
N ASN A 165 -8.18 -17.91 -25.08
CA ASN A 165 -9.18 -18.96 -25.18
C ASN A 165 -8.52 -20.32 -25.16
#